data_7f83277bf79f5f9d5843ed08ddc44a1f
#
_entry.id   7f83277bf79f5f9d5843ed08ddc44a1f
#
_cell.length_a   1.000
_cell.length_b   1.000
_cell.length_c   1.000
_cell.angle_alpha   90.00
_cell.angle_beta   90.00
_cell.angle_gamma   90.00
#
_symmetry.space_group_name_H-M   'P 1'
#
loop_
_entity.id
_entity.type
_entity.pdbx_description
1 polymer ?
#
loop_
_entity_poly.entity_id
_entity_poly.type
_entity_poly.pdbx_seq_one_letter_code
_entity_poly.pdbx_strand_id
1 'polypeptide(L)'
;MLFRSTKLCRDELSLAKRHRKGYKKMKIALINENSQAAKNSMIESVLKEVVTPMGHEVVNYGMYAADDEAQLTYVQVGLLTAILLNSGAADFVITGCGTGEGAMLACNSFPGVLCGHVVDPSDAYMFSQINAGNAAAFPFAKGFGWGAELNLQYCFEKLFCTEPGGGYPPERVVPEQRNKKILDGVKKITHTDMMTILKNIDQDFLKATVSGAKFKELFFDSCKCPEIKAYIEKVLA
;
A
#
# COMPACT_ATOMS: atom_id res chain seq x y z
N MET A 1 -37.84 17.41 -3.18
CA MET A 1 -36.91 16.65 -2.32
C MET A 1 -35.54 16.45 -2.95
N LEU A 2 -35.24 17.01 -4.13
CA LEU A 2 -33.99 16.88 -4.89
C LEU A 2 -32.88 17.92 -4.54
N PHE A 3 -33.18 18.96 -3.79
CA PHE A 3 -32.22 20.04 -3.51
C PHE A 3 -31.30 19.83 -2.28
N ARG A 4 -31.52 18.79 -1.48
CA ARG A 4 -30.63 18.48 -0.33
C ARG A 4 -29.35 17.70 -0.73
N SER A 5 -29.43 16.90 -1.78
CA SER A 5 -28.31 16.05 -2.24
C SER A 5 -27.12 16.85 -2.78
N THR A 6 -27.36 17.92 -3.54
CA THR A 6 -26.29 18.73 -4.16
C THR A 6 -25.56 19.63 -3.16
N LYS A 7 -26.19 20.00 -2.05
CA LYS A 7 -25.57 20.81 -1.00
C LYS A 7 -24.68 19.95 -0.11
N LEU A 8 -25.13 18.74 0.27
CA LEU A 8 -24.29 17.77 1.01
C LEU A 8 -23.00 17.46 0.25
N CYS A 9 -23.08 17.15 -1.05
CA CYS A 9 -21.92 16.84 -1.89
C CYS A 9 -20.94 18.02 -2.03
N ARG A 10 -21.42 19.27 -2.08
CA ARG A 10 -20.58 20.47 -2.09
C ARG A 10 -19.95 20.77 -0.73
N ASP A 11 -20.67 20.51 0.35
CA ASP A 11 -20.18 20.74 1.71
C ASP A 11 -19.12 19.68 2.09
N GLU A 12 -19.27 18.43 1.65
CA GLU A 12 -18.25 17.39 1.78
C GLU A 12 -16.99 17.69 0.95
N LEU A 13 -17.12 18.19 -0.28
CA LEU A 13 -15.99 18.68 -1.08
C LEU A 13 -15.28 19.90 -0.45
N SER A 14 -16.03 20.79 0.21
CA SER A 14 -15.48 21.96 0.89
C SER A 14 -14.80 21.59 2.21
N LEU A 15 -15.34 20.62 2.94
CA LEU A 15 -14.72 20.02 4.13
C LEU A 15 -13.43 19.25 3.75
N ALA A 16 -13.48 18.45 2.70
CA ALA A 16 -12.30 17.77 2.16
C ALA A 16 -11.20 18.77 1.74
N LYS A 17 -11.57 19.90 1.13
CA LYS A 17 -10.62 20.98 0.79
C LYS A 17 -10.04 21.70 2.02
N ARG A 18 -10.77 21.83 3.12
CA ARG A 18 -10.29 22.44 4.37
C ARG A 18 -9.37 21.53 5.16
N HIS A 19 -9.58 20.22 5.15
CA HIS A 19 -8.71 19.22 5.81
C HIS A 19 -7.41 18.96 5.03
N ARG A 20 -7.33 19.34 3.73
CA ARG A 20 -6.15 19.18 2.86
C ARG A 20 -4.97 20.13 3.15
N LYS A 21 -5.14 21.12 4.02
CA LYS A 21 -4.05 22.05 4.39
C LYS A 21 -3.12 21.37 5.40
N GLY A 22 -2.11 20.61 4.89
CA GLY A 22 -1.07 20.01 5.71
C GLY A 22 -0.83 18.51 5.52
N TYR A 23 -1.70 17.81 4.76
CA TYR A 23 -1.49 16.39 4.49
C TYR A 23 -0.24 16.17 3.62
N LYS A 24 0.69 15.36 4.14
CA LYS A 24 1.95 15.09 3.44
C LYS A 24 1.68 14.38 2.11
N LYS A 25 2.21 14.91 1.00
CA LYS A 25 2.20 14.23 -0.28
C LYS A 25 2.89 12.88 -0.15
N MET A 26 2.22 11.79 -0.55
CA MET A 26 2.76 10.43 -0.53
C MET A 26 3.04 9.92 -1.93
N LYS A 27 4.05 9.07 -2.04
CA LYS A 27 4.27 8.18 -3.17
C LYS A 27 3.66 6.82 -2.82
N ILE A 28 2.60 6.45 -3.54
CA ILE A 28 1.82 5.22 -3.31
C ILE A 28 2.23 4.21 -4.37
N ALA A 29 2.81 3.09 -3.95
CA ALA A 29 3.14 1.99 -4.84
C ALA A 29 1.93 1.07 -5.02
N LEU A 30 1.68 0.63 -6.24
CA LEU A 30 0.76 -0.47 -6.56
C LEU A 30 1.58 -1.71 -6.93
N ILE A 31 1.26 -2.85 -6.31
CA ILE A 31 1.87 -4.15 -6.61
C ILE A 31 0.77 -5.20 -6.69
N ASN A 32 0.61 -5.86 -7.83
CA ASN A 32 -0.30 -7.00 -7.98
C ASN A 32 0.47 -8.31 -7.97
N GLU A 33 -0.12 -9.34 -7.38
CA GLU A 33 0.38 -10.71 -7.49
C GLU A 33 -0.12 -11.38 -8.78
N ASN A 34 0.52 -12.47 -9.18
CA ASN A 34 0.36 -13.08 -10.49
C ASN A 34 -1.07 -13.54 -10.81
N SER A 35 -1.82 -14.11 -9.86
CA SER A 35 -3.18 -14.60 -10.12
C SER A 35 -4.19 -13.48 -10.36
N GLN A 36 -3.87 -12.25 -9.98
CA GLN A 36 -4.73 -11.08 -10.12
C GLN A 36 -4.13 -9.99 -11.04
N ALA A 37 -3.06 -10.30 -11.77
CA ALA A 37 -2.35 -9.36 -12.64
C ALA A 37 -3.27 -8.72 -13.71
N ALA A 38 -4.20 -9.47 -14.27
CA ALA A 38 -5.15 -8.97 -15.29
C ALA A 38 -6.03 -7.80 -14.79
N LYS A 39 -6.12 -7.56 -13.47
CA LYS A 39 -6.89 -6.46 -12.89
C LYS A 39 -6.05 -5.22 -12.62
N ASN A 40 -4.73 -5.28 -12.83
CA ASN A 40 -3.80 -4.22 -12.49
C ASN A 40 -4.21 -2.86 -13.08
N SER A 41 -4.48 -2.78 -14.37
CA SER A 41 -4.82 -1.52 -15.04
C SER A 41 -6.09 -0.87 -14.50
N MET A 42 -7.10 -1.67 -14.17
CA MET A 42 -8.33 -1.17 -13.57
C MET A 42 -8.09 -0.65 -12.15
N ILE A 43 -7.34 -1.41 -11.32
CA ILE A 43 -7.00 -0.99 -9.95
C ILE A 43 -6.18 0.30 -9.99
N GLU A 44 -5.19 0.39 -10.89
CA GLU A 44 -4.39 1.60 -11.07
C GLU A 44 -5.24 2.82 -11.46
N SER A 45 -6.18 2.64 -12.40
CA SER A 45 -7.07 3.73 -12.84
C SER A 45 -7.88 4.27 -11.67
N VAL A 46 -8.56 3.39 -10.94
CA VAL A 46 -9.37 3.79 -9.78
C VAL A 46 -8.51 4.44 -8.69
N LEU A 47 -7.33 3.89 -8.41
CA LEU A 47 -6.42 4.47 -7.42
C LEU A 47 -5.99 5.88 -7.84
N LYS A 48 -5.57 6.08 -9.09
CA LYS A 48 -5.17 7.40 -9.62
C LYS A 48 -6.31 8.41 -9.60
N GLU A 49 -7.51 8.01 -9.99
CA GLU A 49 -8.69 8.88 -9.96
C GLU A 49 -8.97 9.44 -8.56
N VAL A 50 -8.77 8.62 -7.53
CA VAL A 50 -9.00 9.01 -6.13
C VAL A 50 -7.84 9.84 -5.59
N VAL A 51 -6.60 9.34 -5.69
CA VAL A 51 -5.50 9.90 -4.89
C VAL A 51 -4.73 11.03 -5.59
N THR A 52 -4.74 11.10 -6.93
CA THR A 52 -4.06 12.19 -7.65
C THR A 52 -4.68 13.57 -7.35
N PRO A 53 -6.02 13.73 -7.32
CA PRO A 53 -6.62 14.98 -6.87
C PRO A 53 -6.33 15.33 -5.40
N MET A 54 -5.93 14.35 -4.59
CA MET A 54 -5.48 14.56 -3.20
C MET A 54 -4.02 15.01 -3.13
N GLY A 55 -3.29 15.01 -4.25
CA GLY A 55 -1.89 15.42 -4.35
C GLY A 55 -0.89 14.29 -4.18
N HIS A 56 -1.35 13.03 -4.10
CA HIS A 56 -0.47 11.86 -4.04
C HIS A 56 -0.02 11.43 -5.44
N GLU A 57 1.08 10.68 -5.49
CA GLU A 57 1.64 10.09 -6.69
C GLU A 57 1.44 8.57 -6.66
N VAL A 58 0.98 7.97 -7.76
CA VAL A 58 0.85 6.52 -7.92
C VAL A 58 1.99 6.00 -8.77
N VAL A 59 2.71 5.00 -8.26
CA VAL A 59 3.79 4.30 -8.96
C VAL A 59 3.45 2.82 -9.05
N ASN A 60 3.23 2.34 -10.26
CA ASN A 60 2.81 0.96 -10.51
C ASN A 60 4.02 0.07 -10.80
N TYR A 61 4.28 -0.90 -9.92
CA TYR A 61 5.38 -1.86 -10.03
C TYR A 61 4.97 -3.18 -10.70
N GLY A 62 3.69 -3.33 -11.13
CA GLY A 62 3.18 -4.55 -11.77
C GLY A 62 2.66 -5.54 -10.71
N MET A 63 2.34 -6.82 -11.05
CA MET A 63 2.34 -7.35 -12.43
C MET A 63 1.19 -6.73 -13.24
N TYR A 64 1.43 -6.54 -14.53
CA TYR A 64 0.45 -5.93 -15.45
C TYR A 64 -0.42 -6.95 -16.17
N ALA A 65 0.14 -8.15 -16.41
CA ALA A 65 -0.52 -9.25 -17.11
C ALA A 65 -0.07 -10.61 -16.54
N ALA A 66 -0.88 -11.63 -16.74
CA ALA A 66 -0.57 -12.97 -16.21
C ALA A 66 0.66 -13.61 -16.87
N ASP A 67 1.04 -13.14 -18.04
CA ASP A 67 2.18 -13.59 -18.84
C ASP A 67 3.42 -12.67 -18.71
N ASP A 68 3.43 -11.73 -17.75
CA ASP A 68 4.61 -10.96 -17.42
C ASP A 68 5.79 -11.91 -17.09
N GLU A 69 6.97 -11.66 -17.65
CA GLU A 69 8.16 -12.50 -17.43
C GLU A 69 8.57 -12.58 -15.96
N ALA A 70 8.49 -11.46 -15.25
CA ALA A 70 8.80 -11.38 -13.82
C ALA A 70 7.54 -11.66 -12.99
N GLN A 71 7.32 -12.92 -12.69
CA GLN A 71 6.20 -13.36 -11.88
C GLN A 71 6.34 -12.92 -10.42
N LEU A 72 5.26 -12.41 -9.85
CA LEU A 72 5.18 -12.04 -8.43
C LEU A 72 4.11 -12.88 -7.73
N THR A 73 4.53 -13.85 -6.95
CA THR A 73 3.65 -14.55 -6.00
C THR A 73 3.30 -13.62 -4.82
N TYR A 74 2.28 -13.96 -4.04
CA TYR A 74 1.93 -13.16 -2.86
C TYR A 74 3.09 -13.03 -1.85
N VAL A 75 4.01 -14.01 -1.79
CA VAL A 75 5.21 -13.94 -0.93
C VAL A 75 6.21 -12.92 -1.48
N GLN A 76 6.43 -12.91 -2.79
CA GLN A 76 7.29 -11.92 -3.45
C GLN A 76 6.72 -10.51 -3.34
N VAL A 77 5.41 -10.37 -3.40
CA VAL A 77 4.72 -9.09 -3.14
C VAL A 77 5.04 -8.58 -1.73
N GLY A 78 5.08 -9.46 -0.73
CA GLY A 78 5.48 -9.09 0.64
C GLY A 78 6.91 -8.56 0.71
N LEU A 79 7.87 -9.28 0.08
CA LEU A 79 9.27 -8.85 0.01
C LEU A 79 9.43 -7.53 -0.74
N LEU A 80 8.77 -7.39 -1.89
CA LEU A 80 8.83 -6.16 -2.68
C LEU A 80 8.24 -4.97 -1.91
N THR A 81 7.11 -5.15 -1.22
CA THR A 81 6.53 -4.15 -0.32
C THR A 81 7.54 -3.69 0.73
N ALA A 82 8.25 -4.63 1.36
CA ALA A 82 9.25 -4.33 2.37
C ALA A 82 10.44 -3.55 1.79
N ILE A 83 10.92 -3.95 0.60
CA ILE A 83 12.00 -3.24 -0.09
C ILE A 83 11.59 -1.79 -0.37
N LEU A 84 10.41 -1.55 -0.93
CA LEU A 84 9.94 -0.22 -1.29
C LEU A 84 9.76 0.70 -0.06
N LEU A 85 9.18 0.19 1.02
CA LEU A 85 8.95 0.97 2.24
C LEU A 85 10.25 1.23 3.01
N ASN A 86 11.10 0.22 3.21
CA ASN A 86 12.35 0.39 3.95
C ASN A 86 13.41 1.19 3.18
N SER A 87 13.37 1.18 1.87
CA SER A 87 14.24 2.03 1.03
C SER A 87 13.74 3.47 0.89
N GLY A 88 12.51 3.76 1.31
CA GLY A 88 11.86 5.04 1.10
C GLY A 88 11.49 5.31 -0.36
N ALA A 89 11.45 4.28 -1.21
CA ALA A 89 10.97 4.38 -2.59
C ALA A 89 9.45 4.58 -2.67
N ALA A 90 8.72 4.14 -1.65
CA ALA A 90 7.30 4.43 -1.47
C ALA A 90 7.01 4.84 -0.02
N ASP A 91 5.96 5.64 0.19
CA ASP A 91 5.43 5.99 1.52
C ASP A 91 4.28 5.06 1.93
N PHE A 92 3.55 4.50 0.96
CA PHE A 92 2.45 3.56 1.15
C PHE A 92 2.40 2.52 0.03
N VAL A 93 1.92 1.30 0.32
CA VAL A 93 1.76 0.25 -0.69
C VAL A 93 0.33 -0.25 -0.74
N ILE A 94 -0.27 -0.24 -1.94
CA ILE A 94 -1.50 -0.94 -2.27
C ILE A 94 -1.13 -2.25 -2.94
N THR A 95 -1.66 -3.35 -2.41
CA THR A 95 -1.44 -4.68 -2.95
C THR A 95 -2.66 -5.58 -2.71
N GLY A 96 -2.57 -6.84 -3.06
CA GLY A 96 -3.59 -7.84 -2.81
C GLY A 96 -3.25 -9.17 -3.46
N CYS A 97 -4.12 -10.12 -3.23
CA CYS A 97 -4.12 -11.43 -3.90
C CYS A 97 -5.57 -11.89 -4.05
N GLY A 98 -5.82 -13.14 -4.34
CA GLY A 98 -7.19 -13.66 -4.47
C GLY A 98 -8.08 -13.33 -3.27
N THR A 99 -7.59 -13.53 -2.04
CA THR A 99 -8.30 -13.23 -0.79
C THR A 99 -7.82 -11.96 -0.08
N GLY A 100 -6.66 -11.44 -0.43
CA GLY A 100 -5.97 -10.37 0.30
C GLY A 100 -5.19 -10.84 1.53
N GLU A 101 -5.60 -11.95 2.13
CA GLU A 101 -5.03 -12.46 3.39
C GLU A 101 -3.58 -12.92 3.22
N GLY A 102 -3.26 -13.68 2.15
CA GLY A 102 -1.90 -14.14 1.89
C GLY A 102 -0.93 -12.98 1.68
N ALA A 103 -1.33 -11.97 0.91
CA ALA A 103 -0.53 -10.76 0.70
C ALA A 103 -0.32 -9.99 2.02
N MET A 104 -1.36 -9.84 2.84
CA MET A 104 -1.26 -9.21 4.16
C MET A 104 -0.26 -9.95 5.07
N LEU A 105 -0.37 -11.28 5.18
CA LEU A 105 0.53 -12.10 6.00
C LEU A 105 1.99 -11.98 5.52
N ALA A 106 2.21 -12.07 4.21
CA ALA A 106 3.53 -11.91 3.62
C ALA A 106 4.13 -10.52 3.90
N CYS A 107 3.35 -9.46 3.70
CA CYS A 107 3.77 -8.09 4.01
C CYS A 107 4.17 -7.92 5.48
N ASN A 108 3.36 -8.43 6.40
CA ASN A 108 3.61 -8.32 7.84
C ASN A 108 4.76 -9.19 8.36
N SER A 109 5.28 -10.12 7.55
CA SER A 109 6.46 -10.93 7.88
C SER A 109 7.77 -10.13 7.81
N PHE A 110 7.74 -8.88 7.33
CA PHE A 110 8.93 -8.06 7.16
C PHE A 110 8.96 -6.85 8.11
N PRO A 111 10.17 -6.36 8.47
CA PRO A 111 10.33 -5.15 9.28
C PRO A 111 9.78 -3.92 8.56
N GLY A 112 9.34 -2.93 9.34
CA GLY A 112 8.91 -1.63 8.80
C GLY A 112 7.57 -1.67 8.04
N VAL A 113 6.93 -2.82 7.89
CA VAL A 113 5.64 -2.97 7.20
C VAL A 113 4.52 -3.19 8.22
N LEU A 114 3.48 -2.39 8.15
CA LEU A 114 2.22 -2.59 8.87
C LEU A 114 1.10 -2.62 7.83
N CYS A 115 0.70 -3.83 7.46
CA CYS A 115 -0.27 -4.08 6.39
C CYS A 115 -1.62 -4.48 6.97
N GLY A 116 -2.67 -3.75 6.58
CA GLY A 116 -4.06 -4.10 6.88
C GLY A 116 -4.69 -4.93 5.78
N HIS A 117 -5.65 -5.79 6.14
CA HIS A 117 -6.57 -6.43 5.22
C HIS A 117 -7.79 -5.53 5.06
N VAL A 118 -8.06 -5.08 3.85
CA VAL A 118 -9.14 -4.12 3.55
C VAL A 118 -10.12 -4.76 2.58
N VAL A 119 -11.34 -4.98 3.04
CA VAL A 119 -12.41 -5.61 2.25
C VAL A 119 -13.44 -4.57 1.83
N ASP A 120 -13.70 -3.59 2.70
CA ASP A 120 -14.71 -2.56 2.50
C ASP A 120 -14.23 -1.17 2.98
N PRO A 121 -15.02 -0.10 2.70
CA PRO A 121 -14.65 1.27 3.10
C PRO A 121 -14.54 1.49 4.62
N SER A 122 -15.23 0.70 5.44
CA SER A 122 -15.11 0.82 6.89
C SER A 122 -13.80 0.26 7.41
N ASP A 123 -13.34 -0.87 6.84
CA ASP A 123 -11.99 -1.40 7.09
C ASP A 123 -10.92 -0.38 6.72
N ALA A 124 -11.05 0.21 5.53
CA ALA A 124 -10.10 1.22 5.03
C ALA A 124 -9.99 2.42 5.98
N TYR A 125 -11.13 2.95 6.41
CA TYR A 125 -11.18 4.10 7.32
C TYR A 125 -10.60 3.75 8.70
N MET A 126 -11.06 2.66 9.31
CA MET A 126 -10.60 2.26 10.64
C MET A 126 -9.11 1.90 10.64
N PHE A 127 -8.63 1.17 9.63
CA PHE A 127 -7.21 0.87 9.50
C PHE A 127 -6.35 2.14 9.41
N SER A 128 -6.77 3.09 8.57
CA SER A 128 -6.08 4.38 8.46
C SER A 128 -6.08 5.15 9.78
N GLN A 129 -7.25 5.30 10.42
CA GLN A 129 -7.39 6.17 11.57
C GLN A 129 -6.89 5.56 12.88
N ILE A 130 -7.03 4.26 13.08
CA ILE A 130 -6.63 3.57 14.31
C ILE A 130 -5.19 3.06 14.23
N ASN A 131 -4.89 2.31 13.15
CA ASN A 131 -3.63 1.58 13.03
C ASN A 131 -2.52 2.40 12.37
N ALA A 132 -2.86 3.41 11.56
CA ALA A 132 -1.91 4.25 10.84
C ALA A 132 -0.82 3.41 10.14
N GLY A 133 -1.26 2.35 9.43
CA GLY A 133 -0.35 1.46 8.70
C GLY A 133 0.20 2.09 7.42
N ASN A 134 1.10 1.38 6.76
CA ASN A 134 1.77 1.84 5.54
C ASN A 134 1.61 0.89 4.34
N ALA A 135 0.77 -0.14 4.47
CA ALA A 135 0.38 -1.01 3.37
C ALA A 135 -1.06 -1.49 3.55
N ALA A 136 -1.77 -1.75 2.46
CA ALA A 136 -3.10 -2.32 2.48
C ALA A 136 -3.22 -3.43 1.42
N ALA A 137 -3.70 -4.60 1.85
CA ALA A 137 -3.92 -5.77 1.01
C ALA A 137 -5.42 -5.98 0.79
N PHE A 138 -5.81 -6.08 -0.48
CA PHE A 138 -7.19 -6.20 -0.93
C PHE A 138 -7.51 -7.59 -1.47
N PRO A 139 -8.76 -8.09 -1.31
CA PRO A 139 -9.23 -9.29 -1.99
C PRO A 139 -9.57 -8.96 -3.45
N PHE A 140 -8.67 -9.30 -4.38
CA PHE A 140 -8.89 -9.03 -5.81
C PHE A 140 -9.63 -10.16 -6.55
N ALA A 141 -10.02 -11.25 -5.85
CA ALA A 141 -10.89 -12.30 -6.37
C ALA A 141 -12.13 -12.53 -5.50
N LYS A 142 -11.93 -12.74 -4.20
CA LYS A 142 -13.02 -12.95 -3.25
C LYS A 142 -13.89 -11.70 -3.13
N GLY A 143 -15.16 -11.80 -3.49
CA GLY A 143 -16.10 -10.67 -3.49
C GLY A 143 -15.84 -9.63 -4.60
N PHE A 144 -14.97 -9.93 -5.55
CA PHE A 144 -14.57 -9.04 -6.64
C PHE A 144 -15.39 -9.34 -7.89
N GLY A 145 -16.58 -8.78 -7.95
CA GLY A 145 -17.52 -8.97 -9.05
C GLY A 145 -17.99 -7.65 -9.64
N TRP A 146 -19.23 -7.63 -10.11
CA TRP A 146 -19.84 -6.42 -10.65
C TRP A 146 -19.88 -5.30 -9.60
N GLY A 147 -19.37 -4.11 -9.94
CA GLY A 147 -19.24 -2.98 -9.03
C GLY A 147 -18.00 -3.02 -8.13
N ALA A 148 -17.04 -3.93 -8.36
CA ALA A 148 -15.81 -4.00 -7.57
C ALA A 148 -14.98 -2.72 -7.66
N GLU A 149 -14.97 -2.05 -8.81
CA GLU A 149 -14.33 -0.75 -9.03
C GLU A 149 -14.90 0.33 -8.11
N LEU A 150 -16.22 0.32 -7.85
CA LEU A 150 -16.87 1.25 -6.92
C LEU A 150 -16.45 0.97 -5.48
N ASN A 151 -16.40 -0.31 -5.08
CA ASN A 151 -15.91 -0.66 -3.74
C ASN A 151 -14.46 -0.22 -3.54
N LEU A 152 -13.59 -0.45 -4.53
CA LEU A 152 -12.19 0.03 -4.49
C LEU A 152 -12.11 1.55 -4.40
N GLN A 153 -12.90 2.27 -5.19
CA GLN A 153 -12.98 3.73 -5.13
C GLN A 153 -13.30 4.20 -3.70
N TYR A 154 -14.36 3.67 -3.10
CA TYR A 154 -14.76 4.04 -1.75
C TYR A 154 -13.72 3.63 -0.70
N CYS A 155 -13.07 2.49 -0.85
CA CYS A 155 -11.96 2.08 0.01
C CYS A 155 -10.79 3.07 -0.08
N PHE A 156 -10.35 3.44 -1.28
CA PHE A 156 -9.25 4.39 -1.46
C PHE A 156 -9.62 5.80 -0.95
N GLU A 157 -10.84 6.25 -1.20
CA GLU A 157 -11.33 7.50 -0.63
C GLU A 157 -11.24 7.51 0.91
N LYS A 158 -11.62 6.42 1.57
CA LYS A 158 -11.61 6.31 3.04
C LYS A 158 -10.21 6.08 3.60
N LEU A 159 -9.37 5.36 2.88
CA LEU A 159 -7.98 5.09 3.28
C LEU A 159 -7.12 6.37 3.31
N PHE A 160 -7.38 7.28 2.36
CA PHE A 160 -6.60 8.49 2.14
C PHE A 160 -7.36 9.81 2.41
N CYS A 161 -8.54 9.76 3.05
CA CYS A 161 -9.38 10.96 3.25
C CYS A 161 -8.77 11.99 4.20
N THR A 162 -7.99 11.55 5.18
CA THR A 162 -7.38 12.39 6.22
C THR A 162 -6.01 11.85 6.61
N GLU A 163 -5.27 12.63 7.39
CA GLU A 163 -4.00 12.17 7.99
C GLU A 163 -4.23 10.87 8.79
N PRO A 164 -3.43 9.81 8.56
CA PRO A 164 -3.56 8.57 9.32
C PRO A 164 -3.34 8.78 10.81
N GLY A 165 -4.03 7.98 11.63
CA GLY A 165 -3.86 8.04 13.09
C GLY A 165 -4.70 9.09 13.79
N GLY A 166 -5.74 9.62 13.15
CA GLY A 166 -6.68 10.57 13.74
C GLY A 166 -7.59 10.00 14.83
N GLY A 167 -7.58 8.68 15.00
CA GLY A 167 -8.40 7.96 15.99
C GLY A 167 -9.83 7.68 15.54
N TYR A 168 -10.41 6.58 16.06
CA TYR A 168 -11.83 6.29 15.86
C TYR A 168 -12.47 5.62 17.10
N PRO A 169 -13.49 6.25 17.72
CA PRO A 169 -13.89 7.64 17.44
C PRO A 169 -12.75 8.63 17.79
N PRO A 170 -12.81 9.90 17.37
CA PRO A 170 -11.69 10.86 17.53
C PRO A 170 -11.17 11.00 18.96
N GLU A 171 -12.00 10.80 19.97
CA GLU A 171 -11.64 10.83 21.39
C GLU A 171 -10.63 9.73 21.78
N ARG A 172 -10.52 8.68 20.93
CA ARG A 172 -9.62 7.53 21.14
C ARG A 172 -8.22 7.75 20.57
N VAL A 173 -7.94 8.86 19.89
CA VAL A 173 -6.65 9.12 19.22
C VAL A 173 -5.45 8.88 20.15
N VAL A 174 -5.48 9.37 21.38
CA VAL A 174 -4.33 9.27 22.30
C VAL A 174 -4.00 7.82 22.66
N PRO A 175 -4.95 6.97 23.16
CA PRO A 175 -4.63 5.58 23.45
C PRO A 175 -4.31 4.76 22.21
N GLU A 176 -4.91 5.04 21.06
CA GLU A 176 -4.65 4.30 19.81
C GLU A 176 -3.25 4.59 19.27
N GLN A 177 -2.83 5.84 19.22
CA GLN A 177 -1.48 6.20 18.80
C GLN A 177 -0.40 5.73 19.80
N ARG A 178 -0.70 5.68 21.10
CA ARG A 178 0.16 5.02 22.08
C ARG A 178 0.33 3.53 21.75
N ASN A 179 -0.75 2.82 21.47
CA ASN A 179 -0.71 1.39 21.16
C ASN A 179 0.02 1.14 19.83
N LYS A 180 -0.20 1.98 18.82
CA LYS A 180 0.54 1.93 17.55
C LYS A 180 2.04 2.07 17.78
N LYS A 181 2.48 3.02 18.60
CA LYS A 181 3.88 3.21 18.96
C LYS A 181 4.47 2.00 19.70
N ILE A 182 3.70 1.37 20.58
CA ILE A 182 4.11 0.13 21.27
C ILE A 182 4.28 -0.99 20.25
N LEU A 183 3.32 -1.17 19.33
CA LEU A 183 3.39 -2.19 18.28
C LEU A 183 4.62 -2.01 17.37
N ASP A 184 4.94 -0.77 16.99
CA ASP A 184 6.16 -0.46 16.24
C ASP A 184 7.44 -0.85 17.02
N GLY A 185 7.44 -0.64 18.33
CA GLY A 185 8.52 -1.07 19.23
C GLY A 185 8.65 -2.60 19.29
N VAL A 186 7.54 -3.30 19.45
CA VAL A 186 7.50 -4.78 19.43
C VAL A 186 8.05 -5.30 18.09
N LYS A 187 7.62 -4.72 16.97
CA LYS A 187 8.06 -5.14 15.64
C LYS A 187 9.58 -4.98 15.45
N LYS A 188 10.18 -3.92 16.00
CA LYS A 188 11.64 -3.73 15.97
C LYS A 188 12.42 -4.78 16.76
N ILE A 189 11.79 -5.41 17.74
CA ILE A 189 12.41 -6.49 18.55
C ILE A 189 12.20 -7.85 17.89
N THR A 190 11.02 -8.09 17.33
CA THR A 190 10.63 -9.40 16.77
C THR A 190 11.12 -9.62 15.33
N HIS A 191 11.55 -8.55 14.64
CA HIS A 191 12.06 -8.62 13.26
C HIS A 191 13.50 -8.14 13.22
N THR A 192 14.33 -8.82 12.43
CA THR A 192 15.67 -8.32 12.08
C THR A 192 15.59 -7.15 11.09
N ASP A 193 16.70 -6.44 10.86
CA ASP A 193 16.75 -5.33 9.91
C ASP A 193 16.66 -5.80 8.45
N MET A 194 16.25 -4.88 7.57
CA MET A 194 16.03 -5.20 6.16
C MET A 194 17.30 -5.65 5.44
N MET A 195 18.47 -5.08 5.76
CA MET A 195 19.73 -5.46 5.12
C MET A 195 20.16 -6.87 5.51
N THR A 196 19.94 -7.27 6.75
CA THR A 196 20.14 -8.65 7.21
C THR A 196 19.23 -9.60 6.46
N ILE A 197 17.97 -9.25 6.25
CA ILE A 197 17.02 -10.07 5.47
C ILE A 197 17.51 -10.20 4.02
N LEU A 198 17.82 -9.11 3.34
CA LEU A 198 18.26 -9.12 1.94
C LEU A 198 19.51 -10.01 1.73
N LYS A 199 20.42 -10.04 2.69
CA LYS A 199 21.66 -10.85 2.61
C LYS A 199 21.44 -12.35 2.88
N ASN A 200 20.41 -12.71 3.65
CA ASN A 200 20.21 -14.07 4.11
C ASN A 200 19.00 -14.78 3.48
N ILE A 201 18.09 -14.04 2.85
CA ILE A 201 16.99 -14.64 2.09
C ILE A 201 17.55 -15.37 0.86
N ASP A 202 16.83 -16.36 0.38
CA ASP A 202 17.19 -17.04 -0.87
C ASP A 202 17.44 -16.01 -1.99
N GLN A 203 18.63 -16.05 -2.59
CA GLN A 203 19.07 -15.02 -3.55
C GLN A 203 18.38 -15.16 -4.90
N ASP A 204 17.99 -16.37 -5.31
CA ASP A 204 17.22 -16.59 -6.53
C ASP A 204 15.79 -16.04 -6.36
N PHE A 205 15.21 -16.26 -5.18
CA PHE A 205 13.92 -15.68 -4.80
C PHE A 205 13.98 -14.14 -4.77
N LEU A 206 15.04 -13.56 -4.19
CA LEU A 206 15.25 -12.11 -4.18
C LEU A 206 15.43 -11.59 -5.61
N LYS A 207 16.31 -12.21 -6.41
CA LYS A 207 16.57 -11.82 -7.79
C LYS A 207 15.30 -11.90 -8.64
N ALA A 208 14.51 -12.95 -8.51
CA ALA A 208 13.22 -13.08 -9.20
C ALA A 208 12.26 -11.95 -8.81
N THR A 209 12.19 -11.61 -7.51
CA THR A 209 11.31 -10.53 -7.00
C THR A 209 11.63 -9.17 -7.58
N VAL A 210 12.93 -8.84 -7.80
CA VAL A 210 13.36 -7.52 -8.25
C VAL A 210 13.71 -7.46 -9.75
N SER A 211 13.48 -8.53 -10.50
CA SER A 211 13.85 -8.63 -11.92
C SER A 211 12.92 -7.88 -12.86
N GLY A 212 11.72 -7.51 -12.41
CA GLY A 212 10.71 -6.86 -13.25
C GLY A 212 11.24 -5.59 -13.93
N ALA A 213 10.93 -5.43 -15.22
CA ALA A 213 11.39 -4.28 -16.00
C ALA A 213 11.00 -2.94 -15.35
N LYS A 214 9.76 -2.85 -14.87
CA LYS A 214 9.25 -1.65 -14.19
C LYS A 214 9.87 -1.44 -12.81
N PHE A 215 10.22 -2.51 -12.10
CA PHE A 215 10.98 -2.34 -10.87
C PHE A 215 12.34 -1.68 -11.16
N LYS A 216 13.07 -2.17 -12.15
CA LYS A 216 14.38 -1.63 -12.53
C LYS A 216 14.29 -0.17 -12.99
N GLU A 217 13.25 0.17 -13.75
CA GLU A 217 13.01 1.54 -14.24
C GLU A 217 12.70 2.53 -13.09
N LEU A 218 11.88 2.13 -12.12
CA LEU A 218 11.27 3.05 -11.15
C LEU A 218 11.99 3.09 -9.80
N PHE A 219 12.59 1.96 -9.39
CA PHE A 219 13.14 1.82 -8.05
C PHE A 219 14.36 2.69 -7.81
N PHE A 220 15.33 2.65 -8.71
CA PHE A 220 16.63 3.27 -8.49
C PHE A 220 16.58 4.81 -8.39
N ASP A 221 15.65 5.44 -9.09
CA ASP A 221 15.41 6.88 -8.98
C ASP A 221 14.62 7.27 -7.74
N SER A 222 13.81 6.32 -7.21
CA SER A 222 12.96 6.53 -6.05
C SER A 222 13.60 6.15 -4.72
N CYS A 223 14.59 5.26 -4.73
CA CYS A 223 15.24 4.72 -3.54
C CYS A 223 16.06 5.78 -2.80
N LYS A 224 15.77 5.97 -1.52
CA LYS A 224 16.44 6.94 -0.63
C LYS A 224 17.48 6.29 0.30
N CYS A 225 17.54 4.95 0.34
CA CYS A 225 18.49 4.20 1.16
C CYS A 225 19.66 3.69 0.30
N PRO A 226 20.87 4.28 0.39
CA PRO A 226 22.01 3.91 -0.45
C PRO A 226 22.43 2.44 -0.28
N GLU A 227 22.33 1.89 0.93
CA GLU A 227 22.73 0.50 1.23
C GLU A 227 21.81 -0.51 0.53
N ILE A 228 20.49 -0.31 0.61
CA ILE A 228 19.51 -1.15 -0.09
C ILE A 228 19.70 -1.00 -1.60
N LYS A 229 19.87 0.23 -2.09
CA LYS A 229 20.09 0.52 -3.52
C LYS A 229 21.29 -0.27 -4.05
N ALA A 230 22.46 -0.12 -3.44
CA ALA A 230 23.69 -0.79 -3.86
C ALA A 230 23.58 -2.32 -3.79
N TYR A 231 22.89 -2.86 -2.78
CA TYR A 231 22.70 -4.29 -2.67
C TYR A 231 21.79 -4.85 -3.78
N ILE A 232 20.69 -4.18 -4.08
CA ILE A 232 19.78 -4.57 -5.17
C ILE A 232 20.48 -4.45 -6.54
N GLU A 233 21.28 -3.40 -6.77
CA GLU A 233 22.13 -3.29 -7.98
C GLU A 233 23.02 -4.50 -8.14
N LYS A 234 23.72 -4.93 -7.07
CA LYS A 234 24.57 -6.12 -7.07
C LYS A 234 23.80 -7.41 -7.36
N VAL A 235 22.58 -7.57 -6.83
CA VAL A 235 21.73 -8.76 -7.08
C VAL A 235 21.28 -8.83 -8.54
N LEU A 236 21.09 -7.70 -9.19
CA LEU A 236 20.65 -7.61 -10.59
C LEU A 236 21.77 -7.69 -11.62
N ALA A 237 23.01 -7.48 -11.19
CA ALA A 237 24.19 -7.68 -12.05
C ALA A 237 24.43 -9.16 -12.30
#